data_03a0701af22048c989f5b7f98df894d7
#
_entry.id   03a0701af22048c989f5b7f98df894d7
#
_cell.length_a   1.000
_cell.length_b   1.000
_cell.length_c   1.000
_cell.angle_alpha   90.00
_cell.angle_beta   90.00
_cell.angle_gamma   90.00
#
_symmetry.space_group_name_H-M   'P 1'
#
loop_
_entity.id
_entity.type
_entity.pdbx_description
1 polymer ?
#
loop_
_entity_poly.entity_id
_entity_poly.type
_entity_poly.pdbx_seq_one_letter_code
_entity_poly.pdbx_strand_id
1 'polypeptide(L)'
;LSQLEQINPKLVTNIYDMNGKIAHEYYVERREWVPYDSIPIDAIHAVMATEDRAFFSHWGMNVWAIPSAILESASSGKKLRGASTLTQQLTKLLFLSPERSISRKIKEAMTAIRIEQTYTKEEILEFYMNEVYLSGGNYGFQAAGRFYFGHSLDSLTIPEYAVLAGMLQRPEAYRPDRHPQASLERRHNGL
;
A
#
# COMPACT_ATOMS: atom_id res chain seq x y z
N LEU A 1 11.76 10.91 -12.31
CA LEU A 1 11.42 9.54 -12.76
C LEU A 1 12.62 8.61 -12.65
N SER A 2 13.84 9.07 -12.94
CA SER A 2 15.08 8.29 -12.72
C SER A 2 15.25 7.77 -11.27
N GLN A 3 14.50 8.29 -10.31
CA GLN A 3 14.51 7.79 -8.93
C GLN A 3 13.71 6.49 -8.77
N LEU A 4 12.73 6.20 -9.63
CA LEU A 4 12.04 4.90 -9.63
C LEU A 4 12.95 3.78 -10.16
N GLU A 5 13.78 4.08 -11.16
CA GLU A 5 14.80 3.15 -11.67
C GLU A 5 15.96 2.94 -10.70
N GLN A 6 16.11 3.83 -9.72
CA GLN A 6 17.14 3.79 -8.67
C GLN A 6 16.59 3.41 -7.29
N ILE A 7 15.36 2.88 -7.20
CA ILE A 7 14.89 2.31 -5.94
C ILE A 7 15.77 1.09 -5.63
N ASN A 8 16.88 1.34 -4.92
CA ASN A 8 17.60 0.31 -4.20
C ASN A 8 16.81 0.07 -2.91
N PRO A 9 16.03 -1.01 -2.83
CA PRO A 9 15.33 -1.31 -1.61
C PRO A 9 16.37 -1.44 -0.50
N LYS A 10 16.15 -0.79 0.65
CA LYS A 10 16.98 -0.97 1.85
C LYS A 10 16.76 -2.39 2.35
N LEU A 11 17.60 -3.31 1.88
CA LEU A 11 17.46 -4.73 2.11
C LEU A 11 17.76 -5.07 3.57
N VAL A 12 17.10 -6.11 4.05
CA VAL A 12 17.40 -6.76 5.34
C VAL A 12 18.77 -7.43 5.23
N THR A 13 19.63 -7.21 6.19
CA THR A 13 20.87 -7.97 6.32
C THR A 13 20.65 -9.13 7.29
N ASN A 14 20.59 -10.35 6.75
CA ASN A 14 20.41 -11.57 7.55
C ASN A 14 21.75 -12.07 8.06
N ILE A 15 21.83 -12.35 9.36
CA ILE A 15 22.93 -13.08 9.98
C ILE A 15 22.46 -14.51 10.20
N TYR A 16 23.22 -15.46 9.68
CA TYR A 16 22.91 -16.89 9.81
C TYR A 16 23.76 -17.52 10.90
N ASP A 17 23.19 -18.47 11.60
CA ASP A 17 23.94 -19.35 12.51
C ASP A 17 24.76 -20.39 11.71
N MET A 18 25.57 -21.17 12.42
CA MET A 18 26.40 -22.21 11.80
C MET A 18 25.60 -23.36 11.14
N ASN A 19 24.28 -23.42 11.35
CA ASN A 19 23.37 -24.38 10.76
C ASN A 19 22.58 -23.80 9.56
N GLY A 20 22.89 -22.55 9.16
CA GLY A 20 22.22 -21.85 8.08
C GLY A 20 20.83 -21.28 8.43
N LYS A 21 20.47 -21.26 9.73
CA LYS A 21 19.24 -20.59 10.19
C LYS A 21 19.52 -19.12 10.46
N ILE A 22 18.54 -18.27 10.16
CA ILE A 22 18.60 -16.83 10.47
C ILE A 22 18.68 -16.67 11.99
N ALA A 23 19.86 -16.25 12.46
CA ALA A 23 20.11 -15.98 13.88
C ALA A 23 19.69 -14.56 14.27
N HIS A 24 19.84 -13.61 13.35
CA HIS A 24 19.42 -12.22 13.54
C HIS A 24 19.22 -11.50 12.21
N GLU A 25 18.27 -10.56 12.19
CA GLU A 25 18.00 -9.69 11.05
C GLU A 25 18.32 -8.24 11.43
N TYR A 26 19.26 -7.60 10.71
CA TYR A 26 19.47 -6.16 10.80
C TYR A 26 18.71 -5.46 9.71
N TYR A 27 17.77 -4.61 10.07
CA TYR A 27 17.00 -3.80 9.14
C TYR A 27 16.73 -2.42 9.73
N VAL A 28 16.73 -1.41 8.86
CA VAL A 28 16.14 -0.10 9.15
C VAL A 28 14.68 -0.13 8.75
N GLU A 29 14.39 -0.85 7.67
CA GLU A 29 13.06 -1.11 7.11
C GLU A 29 13.00 -2.59 6.72
N ARG A 30 11.98 -3.33 7.19
CA ARG A 30 11.71 -4.68 6.70
C ARG A 30 11.04 -4.55 5.35
N ARG A 31 11.73 -4.99 4.31
CA ARG A 31 11.24 -4.96 2.94
C ARG A 31 11.73 -6.20 2.20
N GLU A 32 10.80 -6.94 1.62
CA GLU A 32 11.06 -8.06 0.73
C GLU A 32 10.32 -7.79 -0.57
N TRP A 33 11.06 -7.60 -1.65
CA TRP A 33 10.46 -7.29 -2.95
C TRP A 33 9.80 -8.51 -3.57
N VAL A 34 8.59 -8.33 -4.08
CA VAL A 34 7.83 -9.35 -4.80
C VAL A 34 7.50 -8.80 -6.20
N PRO A 35 7.97 -9.43 -7.29
CA PRO A 35 7.58 -9.07 -8.64
C PRO A 35 6.08 -9.22 -8.86
N TYR A 36 5.50 -8.43 -9.76
CA TYR A 36 4.04 -8.42 -10.02
C TYR A 36 3.48 -9.82 -10.28
N ASP A 37 4.13 -10.60 -11.14
CA ASP A 37 3.71 -11.97 -11.50
C ASP A 37 3.69 -12.95 -10.32
N SER A 38 4.34 -12.59 -9.22
CA SER A 38 4.37 -13.37 -7.98
C SER A 38 3.42 -12.82 -6.91
N ILE A 39 2.72 -11.71 -7.18
CA ILE A 39 1.73 -11.16 -6.27
C ILE A 39 0.40 -11.91 -6.49
N PRO A 40 -0.17 -12.54 -5.46
CA PRO A 40 -1.45 -13.22 -5.59
C PRO A 40 -2.57 -12.27 -6.02
N ILE A 41 -3.41 -12.71 -6.93
CA ILE A 41 -4.52 -11.91 -7.47
C ILE A 41 -5.49 -11.45 -6.37
N ASP A 42 -5.71 -12.26 -5.34
CA ASP A 42 -6.57 -11.93 -4.21
C ASP A 42 -5.99 -10.78 -3.36
N ALA A 43 -4.66 -10.67 -3.24
CA ALA A 43 -4.00 -9.54 -2.61
C ALA A 43 -4.24 -8.25 -3.41
N ILE A 44 -4.13 -8.31 -4.74
CA ILE A 44 -4.41 -7.19 -5.65
C ILE A 44 -5.88 -6.76 -5.50
N HIS A 45 -6.81 -7.72 -5.53
CA HIS A 45 -8.24 -7.44 -5.37
C HIS A 45 -8.55 -6.80 -4.02
N ALA A 46 -7.95 -7.25 -2.92
CA ALA A 46 -8.14 -6.66 -1.60
C ALA A 46 -7.68 -5.20 -1.55
N VAL A 47 -6.53 -4.89 -2.14
CA VAL A 47 -6.01 -3.51 -2.25
C VAL A 47 -6.94 -2.64 -3.10
N MET A 48 -7.32 -3.11 -4.27
CA MET A 48 -8.20 -2.36 -5.17
C MET A 48 -9.58 -2.11 -4.56
N ALA A 49 -10.18 -3.12 -3.94
CA ALA A 49 -11.48 -2.99 -3.27
C ALA A 49 -11.46 -1.94 -2.16
N THR A 50 -10.34 -1.81 -1.47
CA THR A 50 -10.18 -0.92 -0.32
C THR A 50 -9.81 0.51 -0.72
N GLU A 51 -8.90 0.67 -1.68
CA GLU A 51 -8.23 1.94 -1.98
C GLU A 51 -8.63 2.54 -3.34
N ASP A 52 -8.80 1.73 -4.38
CA ASP A 52 -9.03 2.24 -5.73
C ASP A 52 -9.69 1.21 -6.66
N ARG A 53 -11.00 1.06 -6.54
CA ARG A 53 -11.78 0.08 -7.34
C ARG A 53 -11.68 0.30 -8.85
N ALA A 54 -11.41 1.52 -9.27
CA ALA A 54 -11.33 1.90 -10.68
C ALA A 54 -9.87 1.97 -11.18
N PHE A 55 -8.90 1.39 -10.45
CA PHE A 55 -7.47 1.55 -10.72
C PHE A 55 -7.10 1.29 -12.19
N PHE A 56 -7.59 0.21 -12.79
CA PHE A 56 -7.31 -0.12 -14.20
C PHE A 56 -8.07 0.75 -15.23
N SER A 57 -9.00 1.58 -14.79
CA SER A 57 -9.87 2.35 -15.69
C SER A 57 -9.50 3.83 -15.80
N HIS A 58 -8.64 4.35 -14.93
CA HIS A 58 -8.24 5.75 -14.93
C HIS A 58 -6.75 5.92 -15.28
N TRP A 59 -6.34 7.13 -15.58
CA TRP A 59 -5.01 7.54 -16.00
C TRP A 59 -4.22 8.29 -14.90
N GLY A 60 -4.27 7.78 -13.66
CA GLY A 60 -3.59 8.35 -12.49
C GLY A 60 -4.48 9.23 -11.62
N MET A 61 -5.61 9.69 -12.15
CA MET A 61 -6.62 10.46 -11.42
C MET A 61 -8.01 9.91 -11.71
N ASN A 62 -8.76 9.65 -10.65
CA ASN A 62 -10.18 9.32 -10.79
C ASN A 62 -11.01 10.59 -10.65
N VAL A 63 -11.16 11.31 -11.76
CA VAL A 63 -11.91 12.58 -11.80
C VAL A 63 -13.40 12.41 -11.47
N TRP A 64 -13.95 11.21 -11.68
CA TRP A 64 -15.34 10.87 -11.37
C TRP A 64 -15.56 10.55 -9.88
N ALA A 65 -14.53 10.16 -9.17
CA ALA A 65 -14.60 9.92 -7.72
C ALA A 65 -14.73 11.23 -6.91
N ILE A 66 -14.33 12.36 -7.48
CA ILE A 66 -14.38 13.65 -6.77
C ILE A 66 -15.82 14.12 -6.55
N PRO A 67 -16.70 14.20 -7.58
CA PRO A 67 -18.09 14.57 -7.39
C PRO A 67 -18.86 13.58 -6.51
N SER A 68 -18.63 12.27 -6.65
CA SER A 68 -19.30 11.26 -5.84
C SER A 68 -18.91 11.34 -4.38
N ALA A 69 -17.62 11.55 -4.07
CA ALA A 69 -17.14 11.74 -2.70
C ALA A 69 -17.70 13.01 -2.07
N ILE A 70 -17.83 14.11 -2.83
CA ILE A 70 -18.47 15.36 -2.36
C ILE A 70 -19.95 15.12 -2.03
N LEU A 71 -20.68 14.43 -2.91
CA LEU A 71 -22.10 14.13 -2.71
C LEU A 71 -22.31 13.23 -1.49
N GLU A 72 -21.50 12.18 -1.34
CA GLU A 72 -21.53 11.29 -0.18
C GLU A 72 -21.17 12.00 1.13
N SER A 73 -20.16 12.88 1.11
CA SER A 73 -19.79 13.71 2.25
C SER A 73 -20.90 14.68 2.65
N ALA A 74 -21.58 15.28 1.67
CA ALA A 74 -22.68 16.20 1.92
C ALA A 74 -23.92 15.49 2.50
N SER A 75 -24.20 14.26 2.04
CA SER A 75 -25.36 13.48 2.49
C SER A 75 -25.16 12.76 3.84
N SER A 76 -23.92 12.33 4.12
CA SER A 76 -23.60 11.52 5.30
C SER A 76 -22.91 12.26 6.43
N GLY A 77 -22.50 13.53 6.22
CA GLY A 77 -21.69 14.31 7.17
C GLY A 77 -20.29 13.74 7.43
N LYS A 78 -19.88 12.70 6.69
CA LYS A 78 -18.56 12.08 6.81
C LYS A 78 -17.52 12.83 6.00
N LYS A 79 -16.28 12.92 6.52
CA LYS A 79 -15.16 13.51 5.78
C LYS A 79 -14.96 12.80 4.45
N LEU A 80 -14.64 13.58 3.39
CA LEU A 80 -14.25 13.07 2.07
C LEU A 80 -13.20 11.94 2.21
N ARG A 81 -13.58 10.73 1.86
CA ARG A 81 -12.70 9.54 1.91
C ARG A 81 -12.62 8.94 0.51
N GLY A 82 -11.44 8.43 0.14
CA GLY A 82 -11.27 7.58 -1.04
C GLY A 82 -11.16 8.30 -2.39
N ALA A 83 -10.93 9.62 -2.42
CA ALA A 83 -10.77 10.35 -3.68
C ALA A 83 -9.35 10.31 -4.27
N SER A 84 -8.35 9.76 -3.56
CA SER A 84 -6.98 9.63 -4.05
C SER A 84 -6.74 8.24 -4.62
N THR A 85 -6.20 8.17 -5.83
CA THR A 85 -5.87 6.91 -6.50
C THR A 85 -4.62 6.24 -5.91
N LEU A 86 -4.41 4.95 -6.19
CA LEU A 86 -3.19 4.22 -5.82
C LEU A 86 -1.94 4.92 -6.36
N THR A 87 -1.98 5.41 -7.61
CA THR A 87 -0.86 6.14 -8.23
C THR A 87 -0.55 7.44 -7.50
N GLN A 88 -1.56 8.18 -7.04
CA GLN A 88 -1.36 9.37 -6.21
C GLN A 88 -0.77 9.03 -4.84
N GLN A 89 -1.20 7.91 -4.25
CA GLN A 89 -0.62 7.43 -2.99
C GLN A 89 0.83 7.02 -3.16
N LEU A 90 1.17 6.28 -4.21
CA LEU A 90 2.55 5.92 -4.56
C LEU A 90 3.42 7.18 -4.76
N THR A 91 2.91 8.17 -5.49
CA THR A 91 3.59 9.46 -5.68
C THR A 91 3.93 10.11 -4.33
N LYS A 92 2.99 10.10 -3.40
CA LYS A 92 3.20 10.65 -2.07
C LYS A 92 4.25 9.87 -1.29
N LEU A 93 4.25 8.55 -1.38
CA LEU A 93 5.24 7.69 -0.69
C LEU A 93 6.65 7.96 -1.16
N LEU A 94 6.85 8.12 -2.47
CA LEU A 94 8.18 8.13 -3.07
C LEU A 94 8.78 9.53 -3.23
N PHE A 95 7.96 10.56 -3.45
CA PHE A 95 8.45 11.85 -3.96
C PHE A 95 8.08 13.07 -3.13
N LEU A 96 7.15 12.95 -2.17
CA LEU A 96 6.60 14.13 -1.52
C LEU A 96 6.89 14.18 -0.03
N SER A 97 7.16 15.41 0.45
CA SER A 97 7.26 15.68 1.87
C SER A 97 5.91 15.48 2.59
N PRO A 98 5.91 15.20 3.90
CA PRO A 98 4.68 14.99 4.69
C PRO A 98 3.83 16.26 4.87
N GLU A 99 4.29 17.43 4.44
CA GLU A 99 3.57 18.68 4.56
C GLU A 99 2.24 18.66 3.81
N ARG A 100 1.21 19.22 4.44
CA ARG A 100 -0.14 19.32 3.84
C ARG A 100 -0.33 20.70 3.23
N SER A 101 -0.21 20.80 1.91
CA SER A 101 -0.47 22.05 1.16
C SER A 101 -1.21 21.75 -0.14
N ILE A 102 -1.92 22.74 -0.67
CA ILE A 102 -2.58 22.65 -1.98
C ILE A 102 -1.53 22.47 -3.08
N SER A 103 -0.41 23.20 -3.00
CA SER A 103 0.71 23.07 -3.93
C SER A 103 1.25 21.64 -3.97
N ARG A 104 1.40 20.99 -2.80
CA ARG A 104 1.79 19.58 -2.74
C ARG A 104 0.77 18.68 -3.43
N LYS A 105 -0.55 18.93 -3.24
CA LYS A 105 -1.60 18.11 -3.86
C LYS A 105 -1.62 18.26 -5.39
N ILE A 106 -1.31 19.44 -5.92
CA ILE A 106 -1.14 19.66 -7.35
C ILE A 106 0.08 18.89 -7.87
N LYS A 107 1.22 18.98 -7.19
CA LYS A 107 2.43 18.22 -7.56
C LYS A 107 2.18 16.72 -7.55
N GLU A 108 1.47 16.21 -6.53
CA GLU A 108 1.05 14.80 -6.42
C GLU A 108 0.26 14.38 -7.67
N ALA A 109 -0.77 15.14 -8.05
CA ALA A 109 -1.59 14.85 -9.21
C ALA A 109 -0.79 14.87 -10.52
N MET A 110 0.04 15.90 -10.74
CA MET A 110 0.88 16.00 -11.94
C MET A 110 1.90 14.87 -12.02
N THR A 111 2.49 14.48 -10.89
CA THR A 111 3.47 13.37 -10.86
C THR A 111 2.78 12.03 -11.07
N ALA A 112 1.58 11.83 -10.52
CA ALA A 112 0.78 10.63 -10.76
C ALA A 112 0.46 10.43 -12.24
N ILE A 113 0.08 11.50 -12.96
CA ILE A 113 -0.15 11.45 -14.40
C ILE A 113 1.12 11.04 -15.15
N ARG A 114 2.27 11.59 -14.78
CA ARG A 114 3.56 11.23 -15.42
C ARG A 114 3.96 9.77 -15.14
N ILE A 115 3.70 9.25 -13.94
CA ILE A 115 3.92 7.85 -13.62
C ILE A 115 3.09 6.96 -14.54
N GLU A 116 1.81 7.23 -14.69
CA GLU A 116 0.91 6.47 -15.56
C GLU A 116 1.24 6.57 -17.06
N GLN A 117 1.94 7.62 -17.48
CA GLN A 117 2.46 7.74 -18.84
C GLN A 117 3.76 6.96 -19.08
N THR A 118 4.46 6.57 -18.01
CA THR A 118 5.78 5.97 -18.06
C THR A 118 5.76 4.49 -17.71
N TYR A 119 4.90 4.10 -16.77
CA TYR A 119 4.80 2.75 -16.19
C TYR A 119 3.43 2.14 -16.48
N THR A 120 3.39 0.83 -16.64
CA THR A 120 2.14 0.08 -16.74
C THR A 120 1.40 0.02 -15.41
N LYS A 121 0.14 -0.36 -15.43
CA LYS A 121 -0.65 -0.55 -14.21
C LYS A 121 -0.08 -1.63 -13.30
N GLU A 122 0.46 -2.66 -13.89
CA GLU A 122 1.12 -3.78 -13.23
C GLU A 122 2.38 -3.31 -12.50
N GLU A 123 3.24 -2.54 -13.15
CA GLU A 123 4.43 -1.96 -12.53
C GLU A 123 4.08 -0.99 -11.39
N ILE A 124 3.03 -0.17 -11.55
CA ILE A 124 2.57 0.74 -10.49
C ILE A 124 2.07 -0.03 -9.27
N LEU A 125 1.31 -1.14 -9.48
CA LEU A 125 0.87 -2.02 -8.40
C LEU A 125 2.05 -2.71 -7.72
N GLU A 126 3.01 -3.20 -8.49
CA GLU A 126 4.24 -3.79 -7.96
C GLU A 126 4.95 -2.82 -7.02
N PHE A 127 5.22 -1.60 -7.48
CA PHE A 127 5.82 -0.56 -6.65
C PHE A 127 4.99 -0.27 -5.40
N TYR A 128 3.68 -0.08 -5.56
CA TYR A 128 2.81 0.25 -4.42
C TYR A 128 2.82 -0.85 -3.36
N MET A 129 2.63 -2.10 -3.77
CA MET A 129 2.52 -3.24 -2.85
C MET A 129 3.83 -3.58 -2.16
N ASN A 130 4.97 -3.17 -2.73
CA ASN A 130 6.29 -3.33 -2.13
C ASN A 130 6.73 -2.12 -1.28
N GLU A 131 6.20 -0.91 -1.54
CA GLU A 131 6.65 0.32 -0.90
C GLU A 131 5.76 0.78 0.25
N VAL A 132 4.49 0.35 0.29
CA VAL A 132 3.53 0.86 1.27
C VAL A 132 3.90 0.45 2.70
N TYR A 133 3.85 1.42 3.62
CA TYR A 133 4.10 1.18 5.04
C TYR A 133 2.91 0.49 5.70
N LEU A 134 3.16 -0.63 6.35
CA LEU A 134 2.16 -1.46 7.05
C LEU A 134 2.45 -1.62 8.54
N SER A 135 3.05 -0.59 9.15
CA SER A 135 3.35 -0.52 10.58
C SER A 135 4.42 -1.52 11.06
N GLY A 136 4.91 -1.32 12.27
CA GLY A 136 5.91 -2.20 12.88
C GLY A 136 7.26 -2.23 12.15
N GLY A 137 7.57 -1.20 11.34
CA GLY A 137 8.77 -1.18 10.50
C GLY A 137 8.66 -2.01 9.24
N ASN A 138 7.47 -2.55 8.92
CA ASN A 138 7.25 -3.38 7.74
C ASN A 138 6.79 -2.51 6.55
N TYR A 139 7.49 -2.67 5.44
CA TYR A 139 7.19 -2.05 4.16
C TYR A 139 6.88 -3.14 3.15
N GLY A 140 5.76 -2.98 2.46
CA GLY A 140 5.22 -3.96 1.51
C GLY A 140 4.45 -5.11 2.17
N PHE A 141 3.64 -5.73 1.33
CA PHE A 141 2.70 -6.79 1.74
C PHE A 141 3.41 -8.08 2.14
N GLN A 142 4.54 -8.42 1.51
CA GLN A 142 5.31 -9.62 1.82
C GLN A 142 5.88 -9.55 3.25
N ALA A 143 6.57 -8.47 3.58
CA ALA A 143 7.15 -8.29 4.92
C ALA A 143 6.06 -8.23 6.00
N ALA A 144 4.94 -7.54 5.70
CA ALA A 144 3.80 -7.47 6.61
C ALA A 144 3.11 -8.84 6.80
N GLY A 145 2.95 -9.63 5.74
CA GLY A 145 2.40 -10.98 5.81
C GLY A 145 3.21 -11.87 6.73
N ARG A 146 4.53 -11.90 6.54
CA ARG A 146 5.44 -12.65 7.43
C ARG A 146 5.39 -12.16 8.87
N PHE A 147 5.35 -10.85 9.08
CA PHE A 147 5.34 -10.28 10.42
C PHE A 147 4.07 -10.55 11.20
N TYR A 148 2.89 -10.36 10.58
CA TYR A 148 1.62 -10.48 11.27
C TYR A 148 1.04 -11.90 11.29
N PHE A 149 1.33 -12.69 10.27
CA PHE A 149 0.72 -14.02 10.08
C PHE A 149 1.72 -15.17 10.04
N GLY A 150 3.02 -14.88 9.93
CA GLY A 150 4.07 -15.90 9.88
C GLY A 150 4.21 -16.60 8.53
N HIS A 151 3.50 -16.14 7.51
CA HIS A 151 3.46 -16.75 6.17
C HIS A 151 3.93 -15.77 5.10
N SER A 152 4.44 -16.33 3.99
CA SER A 152 4.74 -15.53 2.80
C SER A 152 3.44 -15.07 2.11
N LEU A 153 3.53 -14.02 1.30
CA LEU A 153 2.38 -13.39 0.66
C LEU A 153 1.53 -14.38 -0.15
N ASP A 154 2.15 -15.32 -0.84
CA ASP A 154 1.51 -16.35 -1.66
C ASP A 154 0.71 -17.40 -0.85
N SER A 155 0.98 -17.49 0.45
CA SER A 155 0.36 -18.46 1.35
C SER A 155 -0.70 -17.85 2.28
N LEU A 156 -0.96 -16.55 2.15
CA LEU A 156 -1.98 -15.86 2.93
C LEU A 156 -3.39 -16.21 2.44
N THR A 157 -4.33 -16.15 3.36
CA THR A 157 -5.76 -16.33 3.08
C THR A 157 -6.43 -14.99 2.70
N ILE A 158 -7.60 -15.06 2.04
CA ILE A 158 -8.39 -13.87 1.69
C ILE A 158 -8.67 -12.96 2.91
N PRO A 159 -9.06 -13.49 4.10
CA PRO A 159 -9.21 -12.65 5.29
C PRO A 159 -7.93 -11.94 5.72
N GLU A 160 -6.76 -12.53 5.55
CA GLU A 160 -5.46 -11.94 5.88
C GLU A 160 -5.09 -10.83 4.88
N TYR A 161 -5.33 -11.03 3.59
CA TYR A 161 -5.21 -9.94 2.60
C TYR A 161 -6.12 -8.76 2.93
N ALA A 162 -7.37 -9.04 3.34
CA ALA A 162 -8.31 -8.00 3.72
C ALA A 162 -7.87 -7.22 4.98
N VAL A 163 -7.20 -7.89 5.94
CA VAL A 163 -6.59 -7.22 7.10
C VAL A 163 -5.47 -6.29 6.64
N LEU A 164 -4.51 -6.77 5.84
CA LEU A 164 -3.41 -5.95 5.34
C LEU A 164 -3.91 -4.76 4.52
N ALA A 165 -4.85 -4.98 3.60
CA ALA A 165 -5.47 -3.91 2.83
C ALA A 165 -6.22 -2.92 3.73
N GLY A 166 -6.90 -3.40 4.76
CA GLY A 166 -7.57 -2.56 5.75
C GLY A 166 -6.62 -1.64 6.52
N MET A 167 -5.37 -2.05 6.73
CA MET A 167 -4.35 -1.27 7.42
C MET A 167 -3.86 -0.05 6.61
N LEU A 168 -3.95 -0.07 5.28
CA LEU A 168 -3.39 0.96 4.39
C LEU A 168 -3.79 2.38 4.79
N GLN A 169 -5.00 2.56 5.25
CA GLN A 169 -5.53 3.88 5.60
C GLN A 169 -4.94 4.46 6.90
N ARG A 170 -4.70 3.61 7.90
CA ARG A 170 -4.14 3.96 9.22
C ARG A 170 -3.34 2.78 9.77
N PRO A 171 -2.12 2.55 9.28
CA PRO A 171 -1.35 1.36 9.63
C PRO A 171 -1.20 1.13 11.13
N GLU A 172 -0.89 2.18 11.90
CA GLU A 172 -0.73 2.06 13.36
C GLU A 172 -2.06 1.78 14.10
N ALA A 173 -3.18 2.32 13.61
CA ALA A 173 -4.47 2.19 14.28
C ALA A 173 -5.16 0.84 14.02
N TYR A 174 -4.81 0.17 12.92
CA TYR A 174 -5.43 -1.09 12.50
C TYR A 174 -4.48 -2.29 12.60
N ARG A 175 -3.42 -2.17 13.38
CA ARG A 175 -2.49 -3.28 13.65
C ARG A 175 -3.21 -4.46 14.32
N PRO A 176 -3.17 -5.67 13.74
CA PRO A 176 -3.88 -6.82 14.31
C PRO A 176 -3.28 -7.29 15.64
N ASP A 177 -1.97 -7.12 15.85
CA ASP A 177 -1.25 -7.49 17.06
C ASP A 177 -1.48 -6.53 18.24
N ARG A 178 -1.84 -5.26 18.00
CA ARG A 178 -2.08 -4.27 19.04
C ARG A 178 -3.54 -3.85 19.18
N HIS A 179 -4.27 -3.85 18.08
CA HIS A 179 -5.66 -3.38 18.00
C HIS A 179 -6.54 -4.39 17.25
N PRO A 180 -6.67 -5.64 17.74
CA PRO A 180 -7.35 -6.72 17.02
C PRO A 180 -8.81 -6.39 16.70
N GLN A 181 -9.53 -5.75 17.63
CA GLN A 181 -10.93 -5.39 17.42
C GLN A 181 -11.10 -4.35 16.30
N ALA A 182 -10.28 -3.28 16.31
CA ALA A 182 -10.32 -2.26 15.27
C ALA A 182 -9.91 -2.82 13.90
N SER A 183 -8.95 -3.75 13.89
CA SER A 183 -8.55 -4.48 12.70
C SER A 183 -9.68 -5.32 12.12
N LEU A 184 -10.40 -6.08 12.97
CA LEU A 184 -11.56 -6.88 12.57
C LEU A 184 -12.69 -6.03 12.00
N GLU A 185 -13.06 -4.94 12.69
CA GLU A 185 -14.09 -4.00 12.23
C GLU A 185 -13.71 -3.39 10.88
N ARG A 186 -12.44 -3.00 10.71
CA ARG A 186 -11.96 -2.43 9.45
C ARG A 186 -11.98 -3.44 8.31
N ARG A 187 -11.59 -4.69 8.56
CA ARG A 187 -11.68 -5.78 7.60
C ARG A 187 -13.11 -5.96 7.08
N HIS A 188 -14.11 -6.01 7.98
CA HIS A 188 -15.51 -6.17 7.58
C HIS A 188 -16.08 -5.00 6.79
N ASN A 189 -15.55 -3.80 7.01
CA ASN A 189 -15.96 -2.59 6.26
C ASN A 189 -15.23 -2.43 4.91
N GLY A 190 -14.24 -3.25 4.62
CA GLY A 190 -13.43 -3.23 3.41
C GLY A 190 -13.74 -4.35 2.43
N LEU A 191 -14.50 -5.35 2.85
CA LEU A 191 -15.07 -6.43 2.04
C LEU A 191 -16.48 -6.06 1.61
#